data_7625ad2f3675c89b21e8ff8d87eab7db
#
_entry.id   7625ad2f3675c89b21e8ff8d87eab7db
#
_cell.length_a   1.000
_cell.length_b   1.000
_cell.length_c   1.000
_cell.angle_alpha   90.00
_cell.angle_beta   90.00
_cell.angle_gamma   90.00
#
_symmetry.space_group_name_H-M   'P 1'
#
loop_
_entity.id
_entity.type
_entity.pdbx_description
1 polymer ?
#
loop_
_entity_poly.entity_id
_entity_poly.type
_entity_poly.pdbx_seq_one_letter_code
_entity_poly.pdbx_strand_id
1 'polypeptide(L)'
;MLVVDRELQEFLSAYSVNHSNSFLGKRDEQKLKVRERLMKEGLALFSSTGFEKTTVAHIVEKSEIARGTFYNYFPDTQKLFDALIEELNQNIKAAIQQTRRDSKNVYDYLYGTFKNYFELIGTPQMIQFHILNQAHIRQSSYQSNVIKTIVKNLNRDLKSDFKIKAFTEKYEFLLLSFMLVGSPPELFLATHTTNINFSNDQLATFLAKLFHKVLME
;
A
#
# COMPACT_ATOMS: atom_id res chain seq x y z
N MET A 1 -21.57 -11.69 -3.39
CA MET A 1 -20.71 -12.34 -2.38
C MET A 1 -19.46 -13.03 -2.96
N LEU A 2 -19.43 -13.40 -4.24
CA LEU A 2 -18.30 -14.11 -4.89
C LEU A 2 -17.21 -13.22 -5.54
N VAL A 3 -17.46 -11.93 -5.76
CA VAL A 3 -16.50 -11.02 -6.43
C VAL A 3 -15.49 -10.47 -5.42
N VAL A 4 -15.90 -10.22 -4.18
CA VAL A 4 -15.02 -9.67 -3.11
C VAL A 4 -13.93 -10.66 -2.71
N ASP A 5 -14.20 -11.96 -2.80
CA ASP A 5 -13.23 -13.01 -2.42
C ASP A 5 -12.08 -13.16 -3.43
N ARG A 6 -12.32 -12.85 -4.70
CA ARG A 6 -11.32 -12.97 -5.77
C ARG A 6 -10.31 -11.82 -5.73
N GLU A 7 -10.77 -10.59 -5.54
CA GLU A 7 -9.91 -9.40 -5.47
C GLU A 7 -9.01 -9.42 -4.23
N LEU A 8 -9.53 -9.92 -3.10
CA LEU A 8 -8.75 -10.12 -1.89
C LEU A 8 -7.73 -11.25 -2.04
N GLN A 9 -8.09 -12.33 -2.76
CA GLN A 9 -7.15 -13.41 -3.08
C GLN A 9 -6.06 -12.93 -4.05
N GLU A 10 -6.36 -12.06 -4.99
CA GLU A 10 -5.37 -11.44 -5.87
C GLU A 10 -4.45 -10.48 -5.10
N PHE A 11 -4.98 -9.69 -4.15
CA PHE A 11 -4.19 -8.85 -3.24
C PHE A 11 -3.23 -9.69 -2.36
N LEU A 12 -3.73 -10.77 -1.76
CA LEU A 12 -2.93 -11.66 -0.92
C LEU A 12 -2.07 -12.65 -1.73
N SER A 13 -2.46 -13.02 -2.96
CA SER A 13 -1.69 -13.91 -3.82
C SER A 13 -0.49 -13.22 -4.48
N ALA A 14 -0.54 -11.92 -4.68
CA ALA A 14 0.63 -11.13 -5.07
C ALA A 14 1.74 -11.23 -4.00
N TYR A 15 1.39 -11.51 -2.74
CA TYR A 15 2.31 -11.79 -1.66
C TYR A 15 2.93 -13.20 -1.74
N SER A 16 2.16 -14.24 -2.09
CA SER A 16 2.66 -15.62 -2.16
C SER A 16 3.66 -15.83 -3.29
N VAL A 17 3.61 -15.03 -4.36
CA VAL A 17 4.58 -15.09 -5.47
C VAL A 17 5.99 -14.66 -5.03
N ASN A 18 6.12 -13.80 -4.04
CA ASN A 18 7.44 -13.39 -3.51
C ASN A 18 8.04 -14.37 -2.48
N HIS A 19 7.26 -15.35 -2.01
CA HIS A 19 7.70 -16.36 -1.03
C HIS A 19 7.65 -17.79 -1.56
N SER A 20 7.27 -17.99 -2.84
CA SER A 20 7.33 -19.29 -3.51
C SER A 20 8.75 -19.61 -3.93
N ASN A 21 9.60 -19.93 -2.95
CA ASN A 21 10.80 -20.69 -3.22
C ASN A 21 10.71 -22.03 -2.47
N SER A 22 10.63 -23.09 -3.27
CA SER A 22 10.75 -24.49 -2.97
C SER A 22 11.46 -24.83 -1.65
N PHE A 23 10.85 -25.75 -0.87
CA PHE A 23 11.31 -26.38 0.37
C PHE A 23 10.75 -25.83 1.70
N LEU A 24 9.57 -25.21 1.71
CA LEU A 24 8.86 -25.04 2.98
C LEU A 24 8.30 -26.41 3.41
N GLY A 25 8.64 -26.83 4.64
CA GLY A 25 8.03 -28.03 5.23
C GLY A 25 6.53 -27.81 5.50
N LYS A 26 5.74 -28.90 5.54
CA LYS A 26 4.28 -28.83 5.84
C LYS A 26 3.93 -27.95 7.04
N ARG A 27 4.81 -27.89 8.05
CA ARG A 27 4.62 -27.07 9.26
C ARG A 27 4.73 -25.57 8.96
N ASP A 28 5.62 -25.18 8.06
CA ASP A 28 5.82 -23.78 7.72
C ASP A 28 4.72 -23.29 6.78
N GLU A 29 4.23 -24.13 5.86
CA GLU A 29 3.04 -23.85 5.06
C GLU A 29 1.80 -23.62 5.96
N GLN A 30 1.62 -24.46 6.99
CA GLN A 30 0.52 -24.30 7.94
C GLN A 30 0.62 -22.98 8.72
N LYS A 31 1.83 -22.60 9.13
CA LYS A 31 2.06 -21.29 9.78
C LYS A 31 1.71 -20.13 8.88
N LEU A 32 2.11 -20.17 7.61
CA LEU A 32 1.77 -19.12 6.63
C LEU A 32 0.26 -19.01 6.46
N LYS A 33 -0.45 -20.12 6.24
CA LYS A 33 -1.92 -20.13 6.10
C LYS A 33 -2.64 -19.52 7.31
N VAL A 34 -2.18 -19.83 8.53
CA VAL A 34 -2.76 -19.24 9.75
C VAL A 34 -2.50 -17.73 9.79
N ARG A 35 -1.28 -17.27 9.47
CA ARG A 35 -0.96 -15.85 9.43
C ARG A 35 -1.79 -15.10 8.38
N GLU A 36 -1.88 -15.64 7.18
CA GLU A 36 -2.70 -15.08 6.09
C GLU A 36 -4.17 -14.97 6.49
N ARG A 37 -4.72 -16.00 7.14
CA ARG A 37 -6.10 -15.97 7.63
C ARG A 37 -6.31 -14.87 8.67
N LEU A 38 -5.41 -14.72 9.64
CA LEU A 38 -5.48 -13.62 10.62
C LEU A 38 -5.40 -12.24 9.95
N MET A 39 -4.54 -12.07 8.97
CA MET A 39 -4.41 -10.82 8.22
C MET A 39 -5.66 -10.54 7.37
N LYS A 40 -6.19 -11.53 6.68
CA LYS A 40 -7.43 -11.41 5.89
C LYS A 40 -8.61 -10.95 6.74
N GLU A 41 -8.86 -11.65 7.85
CA GLU A 41 -9.99 -11.32 8.72
C GLU A 41 -9.76 -10.00 9.50
N GLY A 42 -8.51 -9.70 9.85
CA GLY A 42 -8.13 -8.41 10.40
C GLY A 42 -8.42 -7.26 9.43
N LEU A 43 -8.00 -7.38 8.16
CA LEU A 43 -8.31 -6.38 7.13
C LEU A 43 -9.82 -6.19 6.95
N ALA A 44 -10.59 -7.28 6.90
CA ALA A 44 -12.04 -7.22 6.78
C ALA A 44 -12.70 -6.48 7.96
N LEU A 45 -12.23 -6.70 9.19
CA LEU A 45 -12.72 -6.01 10.38
C LEU A 45 -12.29 -4.52 10.38
N PHE A 46 -11.04 -4.22 10.09
CA PHE A 46 -10.58 -2.83 10.01
C PHE A 46 -11.28 -2.04 8.91
N SER A 47 -11.66 -2.71 7.80
CA SER A 47 -12.43 -2.08 6.72
C SER A 47 -13.91 -1.86 7.05
N SER A 48 -14.48 -2.64 7.96
CA SER A 48 -15.91 -2.54 8.31
C SER A 48 -16.18 -1.74 9.58
N THR A 49 -15.31 -1.84 10.59
CA THR A 49 -15.52 -1.24 11.92
C THR A 49 -14.45 -0.24 12.33
N GLY A 50 -13.32 -0.21 11.63
CA GLY A 50 -12.16 0.60 11.96
C GLY A 50 -11.27 -0.01 13.05
N PHE A 51 -10.04 0.51 13.15
CA PHE A 51 -9.03 0.03 14.09
C PHE A 51 -9.48 0.13 15.56
N GLU A 52 -9.99 1.29 15.94
CA GLU A 52 -10.37 1.59 17.33
C GLU A 52 -11.43 0.63 17.91
N LYS A 53 -12.30 0.11 17.06
CA LYS A 53 -13.38 -0.80 17.47
C LYS A 53 -13.03 -2.28 17.28
N THR A 54 -11.88 -2.57 16.67
CA THR A 54 -11.45 -3.95 16.39
C THR A 54 -10.58 -4.46 17.53
N THR A 55 -10.96 -5.59 18.11
CA THR A 55 -10.25 -6.25 19.20
C THR A 55 -9.70 -7.61 18.78
N VAL A 56 -8.73 -8.14 19.54
CA VAL A 56 -8.25 -9.52 19.34
C VAL A 56 -9.41 -10.53 19.41
N ALA A 57 -10.39 -10.30 20.29
CA ALA A 57 -11.57 -11.19 20.39
C ALA A 57 -12.35 -11.26 19.07
N HIS A 58 -12.62 -10.12 18.44
CA HIS A 58 -13.29 -10.06 17.13
C HIS A 58 -12.50 -10.79 16.04
N ILE A 59 -11.16 -10.62 16.03
CA ILE A 59 -10.30 -11.24 15.02
C ILE A 59 -10.27 -12.77 15.17
N VAL A 60 -10.10 -13.29 16.39
CA VAL A 60 -10.02 -14.73 16.62
C VAL A 60 -11.36 -15.42 16.39
N GLU A 61 -12.48 -14.78 16.77
CA GLU A 61 -13.82 -15.25 16.47
C GLU A 61 -14.05 -15.37 14.96
N LYS A 62 -13.78 -14.30 14.22
CA LYS A 62 -14.00 -14.26 12.77
C LYS A 62 -13.05 -15.18 12.00
N SER A 63 -11.80 -15.31 12.46
CA SER A 63 -10.82 -16.20 11.87
C SER A 63 -10.96 -17.66 12.29
N GLU A 64 -11.81 -17.99 13.27
CA GLU A 64 -11.94 -19.31 13.88
C GLU A 64 -10.60 -19.88 14.39
N ILE A 65 -9.72 -19.00 14.86
CA ILE A 65 -8.40 -19.35 15.39
C ILE A 65 -8.40 -19.15 16.89
N ALA A 66 -7.80 -20.09 17.63
CA ALA A 66 -7.72 -19.97 19.08
C ALA A 66 -6.93 -18.71 19.48
N ARG A 67 -7.36 -18.03 20.56
CA ARG A 67 -6.73 -16.80 21.06
C ARG A 67 -5.24 -16.97 21.36
N GLY A 68 -4.84 -18.10 21.93
CA GLY A 68 -3.42 -18.41 22.16
C GLY A 68 -2.63 -18.52 20.87
N THR A 69 -3.24 -19.03 19.80
CA THR A 69 -2.62 -19.11 18.47
C THR A 69 -2.42 -17.70 17.87
N PHE A 70 -3.38 -16.78 18.04
CA PHE A 70 -3.21 -15.38 17.60
C PHE A 70 -1.93 -14.78 18.17
N TYR A 71 -1.71 -14.91 19.48
CA TYR A 71 -0.54 -14.32 20.15
C TYR A 71 0.79 -14.95 19.73
N ASN A 72 0.81 -16.12 19.09
CA ASN A 72 2.01 -16.69 18.48
C ASN A 72 2.43 -15.95 17.20
N TYR A 73 1.54 -15.16 16.58
CA TYR A 73 1.80 -14.41 15.35
C TYR A 73 1.86 -12.91 15.58
N PHE A 74 0.97 -12.39 16.40
CA PHE A 74 0.83 -10.97 16.65
C PHE A 74 0.62 -10.71 18.14
N PRO A 75 1.50 -9.93 18.80
CA PRO A 75 1.36 -9.64 20.22
C PRO A 75 0.08 -8.85 20.56
N ASP A 76 -0.45 -8.09 19.60
CA ASP A 76 -1.66 -7.28 19.76
C ASP A 76 -2.28 -6.94 18.40
N THR A 77 -3.40 -6.21 18.43
CA THR A 77 -4.11 -5.72 17.24
C THR A 77 -3.28 -4.72 16.43
N GLN A 78 -2.48 -3.89 17.11
CA GLN A 78 -1.61 -2.90 16.44
C GLN A 78 -0.56 -3.60 15.58
N LYS A 79 0.05 -4.68 16.05
CA LYS A 79 1.05 -5.42 15.29
C LYS A 79 0.47 -6.16 14.09
N LEU A 80 -0.78 -6.62 14.17
CA LEU A 80 -1.49 -7.11 13.01
C LEU A 80 -1.73 -5.99 11.99
N PHE A 81 -2.17 -4.82 12.45
CA PHE A 81 -2.39 -3.65 11.60
C PHE A 81 -1.11 -3.18 10.94
N ASP A 82 -0.01 -3.05 11.71
CA ASP A 82 1.31 -2.69 11.18
C ASP A 82 1.77 -3.67 10.08
N ALA A 83 1.51 -4.97 10.27
CA ALA A 83 1.86 -5.99 9.28
C ALA A 83 1.04 -5.85 7.98
N LEU A 84 -0.24 -5.47 8.07
CA LEU A 84 -1.07 -5.17 6.89
C LEU A 84 -0.55 -3.94 6.14
N ILE A 85 -0.19 -2.88 6.85
CA ILE A 85 0.37 -1.67 6.24
C ILE A 85 1.74 -1.95 5.62
N GLU A 86 2.58 -2.74 6.27
CA GLU A 86 3.88 -3.14 5.73
C GLU A 86 3.71 -3.93 4.41
N GLU A 87 2.75 -4.86 4.36
CA GLU A 87 2.43 -5.63 3.15
C GLU A 87 1.90 -4.73 2.03
N LEU A 88 0.98 -3.81 2.32
CA LEU A 88 0.50 -2.82 1.37
C LEU A 88 1.66 -1.98 0.81
N ASN A 89 2.54 -1.49 1.67
CA ASN A 89 3.70 -0.70 1.27
C ASN A 89 4.69 -1.51 0.42
N GLN A 90 4.89 -2.80 0.68
CA GLN A 90 5.72 -3.68 -0.15
C GLN A 90 5.12 -3.87 -1.54
N ASN A 91 3.80 -4.04 -1.65
CA ASN A 91 3.11 -4.16 -2.92
C ASN A 91 3.21 -2.86 -3.74
N ILE A 92 3.02 -1.70 -3.10
CA ILE A 92 3.25 -0.39 -3.73
C ILE A 92 4.69 -0.27 -4.23
N LYS A 93 5.68 -0.62 -3.41
CA LYS A 93 7.10 -0.59 -3.80
C LYS A 93 7.38 -1.50 -4.99
N ALA A 94 6.83 -2.71 -5.01
CA ALA A 94 7.00 -3.65 -6.13
C ALA A 94 6.38 -3.10 -7.42
N ALA A 95 5.17 -2.52 -7.35
CA ALA A 95 4.51 -1.87 -8.48
C ALA A 95 5.31 -0.69 -9.02
N ILE A 96 5.85 0.17 -8.16
CA ILE A 96 6.74 1.28 -8.56
C ILE A 96 7.99 0.77 -9.28
N GLN A 97 8.62 -0.28 -8.78
CA GLN A 97 9.81 -0.87 -9.40
C GLN A 97 9.50 -1.49 -10.76
N GLN A 98 8.33 -2.13 -10.92
CA GLN A 98 7.91 -2.65 -12.22
C GLN A 98 7.62 -1.50 -13.19
N THR A 99 6.84 -0.51 -12.77
CA THR A 99 6.56 0.69 -13.58
C THR A 99 7.86 1.36 -14.05
N ARG A 100 8.87 1.44 -13.17
CA ARG A 100 10.17 2.03 -13.53
C ARG A 100 10.86 1.28 -14.66
N ARG A 101 10.82 -0.05 -14.65
CA ARG A 101 11.41 -0.89 -15.72
C ARG A 101 10.71 -0.70 -17.06
N ASP A 102 9.39 -0.52 -17.03
CA ASP A 102 8.54 -0.46 -18.22
C ASP A 102 8.43 0.95 -18.82
N SER A 103 8.81 1.99 -18.05
CA SER A 103 8.65 3.39 -18.46
C SER A 103 9.78 3.85 -19.36
N LYS A 104 9.43 4.57 -20.42
CA LYS A 104 10.37 5.15 -21.40
C LYS A 104 10.78 6.58 -21.04
N ASN A 105 9.95 7.29 -20.33
CA ASN A 105 10.16 8.68 -19.94
C ASN A 105 9.55 8.98 -18.55
N VAL A 106 9.79 10.19 -18.05
CA VAL A 106 9.32 10.63 -16.72
C VAL A 106 7.80 10.63 -16.62
N TYR A 107 7.11 11.07 -17.66
CA TYR A 107 5.65 11.09 -17.64
C TYR A 107 5.05 9.69 -17.52
N ASP A 108 5.53 8.73 -18.31
CA ASP A 108 5.09 7.33 -18.25
C ASP A 108 5.34 6.73 -16.87
N TYR A 109 6.50 7.05 -16.27
CA TYR A 109 6.85 6.60 -14.93
C TYR A 109 5.90 7.16 -13.85
N LEU A 110 5.65 8.46 -13.88
CA LEU A 110 4.74 9.11 -12.94
C LEU A 110 3.31 8.60 -13.10
N TYR A 111 2.81 8.57 -14.34
CA TYR A 111 1.45 8.11 -14.63
C TYR A 111 1.24 6.67 -14.21
N GLY A 112 2.13 5.76 -14.62
CA GLY A 112 2.03 4.34 -14.27
C GLY A 112 2.14 4.11 -12.75
N THR A 113 3.02 4.85 -12.06
CA THR A 113 3.16 4.78 -10.60
C THR A 113 1.86 5.20 -9.90
N PHE A 114 1.27 6.33 -10.28
CA PHE A 114 0.02 6.81 -9.66
C PHE A 114 -1.16 5.92 -10.04
N LYS A 115 -1.24 5.46 -11.29
CA LYS A 115 -2.29 4.56 -11.74
C LYS A 115 -2.28 3.25 -10.93
N ASN A 116 -1.14 2.59 -10.85
CA ASN A 116 -1.00 1.34 -10.08
C ASN A 116 -1.32 1.56 -8.59
N TYR A 117 -0.93 2.71 -8.02
CA TYR A 117 -1.28 3.05 -6.64
C TYR A 117 -2.81 3.13 -6.46
N PHE A 118 -3.51 3.90 -7.29
CA PHE A 118 -4.97 4.06 -7.19
C PHE A 118 -5.74 2.77 -7.51
N GLU A 119 -5.24 1.94 -8.43
CA GLU A 119 -5.83 0.62 -8.69
C GLU A 119 -5.69 -0.30 -7.47
N LEU A 120 -4.53 -0.29 -6.80
CA LEU A 120 -4.28 -1.12 -5.63
C LEU A 120 -5.18 -0.75 -4.44
N ILE A 121 -5.42 0.55 -4.19
CA ILE A 121 -6.23 1.00 -3.05
C ILE A 121 -7.69 1.31 -3.41
N GLY A 122 -8.06 1.24 -4.68
CA GLY A 122 -9.37 1.65 -5.20
C GLY A 122 -10.47 0.58 -5.12
N THR A 123 -10.22 -0.57 -4.51
CA THR A 123 -11.28 -1.56 -4.27
C THR A 123 -12.23 -1.06 -3.17
N PRO A 124 -13.52 -1.45 -3.19
CA PRO A 124 -14.49 -1.01 -2.17
C PRO A 124 -14.03 -1.25 -0.74
N GLN A 125 -13.38 -2.39 -0.49
CA GLN A 125 -12.84 -2.73 0.83
C GLN A 125 -11.68 -1.81 1.21
N MET A 126 -10.73 -1.54 0.30
CA MET A 126 -9.58 -0.69 0.57
C MET A 126 -9.98 0.78 0.74
N ILE A 127 -11.00 1.25 0.02
CA ILE A 127 -11.58 2.58 0.21
C ILE A 127 -12.07 2.74 1.65
N GLN A 128 -12.89 1.79 2.13
CA GLN A 128 -13.39 1.81 3.52
C GLN A 128 -12.25 1.67 4.54
N PHE A 129 -11.29 0.80 4.25
CA PHE A 129 -10.09 0.67 5.08
C PHE A 129 -9.36 2.01 5.26
N HIS A 130 -9.14 2.75 4.18
CA HIS A 130 -8.47 4.05 4.22
C HIS A 130 -9.31 5.11 4.94
N ILE A 131 -10.62 5.18 4.67
CA ILE A 131 -11.52 6.17 5.30
C ILE A 131 -11.57 5.99 6.82
N LEU A 132 -11.72 4.74 7.29
CA LEU A 132 -11.89 4.44 8.71
C LEU A 132 -10.60 4.47 9.52
N ASN A 133 -9.43 4.36 8.86
CA ASN A 133 -8.16 4.13 9.56
C ASN A 133 -7.06 5.14 9.19
N GLN A 134 -7.38 6.30 8.61
CA GLN A 134 -6.39 7.25 8.04
C GLN A 134 -5.26 7.62 9.00
N ALA A 135 -5.56 7.88 10.27
CA ALA A 135 -4.54 8.27 11.26
C ALA A 135 -3.55 7.10 11.52
N HIS A 136 -4.07 5.90 11.70
CA HIS A 136 -3.28 4.69 11.95
C HIS A 136 -2.47 4.28 10.71
N ILE A 137 -3.05 4.36 9.51
CA ILE A 137 -2.34 4.10 8.24
C ILE A 137 -1.16 5.06 8.11
N ARG A 138 -1.39 6.36 8.33
CA ARG A 138 -0.34 7.38 8.24
C ARG A 138 0.78 7.12 9.25
N GLN A 139 0.43 6.86 10.51
CA GLN A 139 1.40 6.56 11.55
C GLN A 139 2.24 5.32 11.20
N SER A 140 1.61 4.19 10.88
CA SER A 140 2.31 2.94 10.54
C SER A 140 3.15 3.10 9.28
N SER A 141 2.65 3.78 8.24
CA SER A 141 3.38 4.01 6.99
C SER A 141 4.66 4.83 7.22
N TYR A 142 4.61 5.94 7.96
CA TYR A 142 5.79 6.76 8.21
C TYR A 142 6.81 6.10 9.15
N GLN A 143 6.39 5.15 9.97
CA GLN A 143 7.29 4.32 10.77
C GLN A 143 7.95 3.21 9.93
N SER A 144 7.35 2.83 8.80
CA SER A 144 7.83 1.78 7.92
C SER A 144 9.17 2.14 7.25
N ASN A 145 10.10 1.18 7.23
CA ASN A 145 11.33 1.32 6.45
C ASN A 145 11.08 1.26 4.93
N VAL A 146 9.94 0.72 4.50
CA VAL A 146 9.57 0.64 3.08
C VAL A 146 9.35 2.02 2.50
N ILE A 147 8.61 2.91 3.19
CA ILE A 147 8.40 4.29 2.73
C ILE A 147 9.73 5.03 2.59
N LYS A 148 10.64 4.89 3.56
CA LYS A 148 12.00 5.47 3.44
C LYS A 148 12.74 4.95 2.20
N THR A 149 12.58 3.66 1.90
CA THR A 149 13.17 3.04 0.71
C THR A 149 12.54 3.55 -0.58
N ILE A 150 11.19 3.71 -0.62
CA ILE A 150 10.48 4.27 -1.77
C ILE A 150 10.98 5.69 -2.05
N VAL A 151 11.03 6.56 -1.05
CA VAL A 151 11.53 7.94 -1.18
C VAL A 151 12.97 7.96 -1.69
N LYS A 152 13.85 7.11 -1.14
CA LYS A 152 15.24 7.00 -1.58
C LYS A 152 15.37 6.54 -3.05
N ASN A 153 14.59 5.53 -3.44
CA ASN A 153 14.61 5.01 -4.81
C ASN A 153 14.07 6.04 -5.80
N LEU A 154 12.94 6.68 -5.48
CA LEU A 154 12.34 7.72 -6.30
C LEU A 154 13.32 8.88 -6.55
N ASN A 155 13.99 9.33 -5.49
CA ASN A 155 15.02 10.37 -5.60
C ASN A 155 16.17 9.95 -6.55
N ARG A 156 16.64 8.71 -6.44
CA ARG A 156 17.64 8.15 -7.35
C ARG A 156 17.12 8.10 -8.79
N ASP A 157 15.94 7.55 -9.00
CA ASP A 157 15.36 7.32 -10.32
C ASP A 157 15.18 8.67 -11.07
N LEU A 158 14.66 9.68 -10.39
CA LEU A 158 14.48 11.02 -10.99
C LEU A 158 15.83 11.68 -11.33
N LYS A 159 16.81 11.61 -10.44
CA LYS A 159 18.12 12.25 -10.66
C LYS A 159 18.99 11.51 -11.66
N SER A 160 19.16 10.20 -11.47
CA SER A 160 20.15 9.41 -12.19
C SER A 160 19.61 8.88 -13.49
N ASP A 161 18.42 8.31 -13.47
CA ASP A 161 17.87 7.60 -14.62
C ASP A 161 17.17 8.54 -15.59
N PHE A 162 16.39 9.49 -15.06
CA PHE A 162 15.70 10.48 -15.88
C PHE A 162 16.46 11.80 -16.04
N LYS A 163 17.61 11.95 -15.34
CA LYS A 163 18.49 13.11 -15.43
C LYS A 163 17.78 14.45 -15.18
N ILE A 164 16.81 14.47 -14.28
CA ILE A 164 16.08 15.67 -13.92
C ILE A 164 17.02 16.69 -13.26
N LYS A 165 17.01 17.93 -13.75
CA LYS A 165 17.87 19.03 -13.30
C LYS A 165 17.09 20.21 -12.72
N ALA A 166 15.77 20.13 -12.62
CA ALA A 166 14.90 21.22 -12.15
C ALA A 166 15.27 21.73 -10.74
N PHE A 167 15.85 20.88 -9.91
CA PHE A 167 16.25 21.22 -8.55
C PHE A 167 17.76 21.10 -8.37
N THR A 168 18.40 22.11 -7.79
CA THR A 168 19.84 22.16 -7.56
C THR A 168 20.23 21.65 -6.18
N GLU A 169 19.41 21.94 -5.18
CA GLU A 169 19.67 21.60 -3.79
C GLU A 169 19.20 20.18 -3.45
N LYS A 170 20.00 19.48 -2.65
CA LYS A 170 19.71 18.11 -2.24
C LYS A 170 18.38 17.99 -1.48
N TYR A 171 18.03 18.97 -0.66
CA TYR A 171 16.81 18.95 0.14
C TYR A 171 15.54 19.14 -0.72
N GLU A 172 15.63 19.86 -1.84
CA GLU A 172 14.49 20.08 -2.74
C GLU A 172 13.99 18.78 -3.34
N PHE A 173 14.90 17.93 -3.80
CA PHE A 173 14.53 16.57 -4.26
C PHE A 173 13.94 15.70 -3.16
N LEU A 174 14.42 15.85 -1.93
CA LEU A 174 13.86 15.11 -0.79
C LEU A 174 12.43 15.56 -0.51
N LEU A 175 12.20 16.88 -0.47
CA LEU A 175 10.86 17.44 -0.25
C LEU A 175 9.91 17.05 -1.39
N LEU A 176 10.35 17.14 -2.64
CA LEU A 176 9.59 16.67 -3.79
C LEU A 176 9.23 15.18 -3.68
N SER A 177 10.17 14.34 -3.26
CA SER A 177 9.91 12.91 -3.06
C SER A 177 8.85 12.66 -1.99
N PHE A 178 8.84 13.45 -0.91
CA PHE A 178 7.76 13.39 0.10
C PHE A 178 6.41 13.86 -0.48
N MET A 179 6.39 14.88 -1.33
CA MET A 179 5.17 15.32 -2.01
C MET A 179 4.65 14.26 -2.97
N LEU A 180 5.53 13.63 -3.76
CA LEU A 180 5.18 12.56 -4.68
C LEU A 180 4.58 11.33 -3.97
N VAL A 181 5.09 10.99 -2.78
CA VAL A 181 4.59 9.86 -1.99
C VAL A 181 3.35 10.24 -1.17
N GLY A 182 3.29 11.46 -0.65
CA GLY A 182 2.23 11.91 0.25
C GLY A 182 0.96 12.40 -0.45
N SER A 183 1.06 12.96 -1.67
CA SER A 183 -0.11 13.53 -2.35
C SER A 183 -1.14 12.51 -2.84
N PRO A 184 -0.78 11.29 -3.33
CA PRO A 184 -1.79 10.34 -3.79
C PRO A 184 -2.77 9.89 -2.69
N PRO A 185 -2.35 9.47 -1.48
CA PRO A 185 -3.29 9.10 -0.43
C PRO A 185 -4.20 10.25 0.03
N GLU A 186 -3.68 11.48 0.10
CA GLU A 186 -4.51 12.64 0.46
C GLU A 186 -5.55 12.96 -0.61
N LEU A 187 -5.16 12.93 -1.88
CA LEU A 187 -6.08 13.15 -2.99
C LEU A 187 -7.17 12.05 -3.03
N PHE A 188 -6.77 10.81 -2.82
CA PHE A 188 -7.69 9.67 -2.74
C PHE A 188 -8.72 9.84 -1.62
N LEU A 189 -8.28 10.17 -0.41
CA LEU A 189 -9.16 10.40 0.73
C LEU A 189 -10.11 11.58 0.47
N ALA A 190 -9.59 12.71 -0.01
CA ALA A 190 -10.40 13.90 -0.28
C ALA A 190 -11.54 13.59 -1.26
N THR A 191 -11.26 12.88 -2.34
CA THR A 191 -12.28 12.56 -3.36
C THR A 191 -13.34 11.58 -2.85
N HIS A 192 -12.95 10.58 -2.04
CA HIS A 192 -13.89 9.58 -1.52
C HIS A 192 -14.69 10.06 -0.30
N THR A 193 -14.18 11.04 0.45
CA THR A 193 -14.90 11.61 1.60
C THR A 193 -15.82 12.77 1.24
N THR A 194 -15.55 13.46 0.13
CA THR A 194 -16.36 14.61 -0.32
C THR A 194 -17.42 14.23 -1.37
N ASN A 195 -17.59 12.95 -1.68
CA ASN A 195 -18.48 12.45 -2.74
C ASN A 195 -18.22 13.08 -4.14
N ILE A 196 -16.97 13.47 -4.41
CA ILE A 196 -16.56 13.95 -5.72
C ILE A 196 -15.97 12.75 -6.48
N ASN A 197 -16.69 12.29 -7.50
CA ASN A 197 -16.30 11.10 -8.25
C ASN A 197 -15.28 11.43 -9.33
N PHE A 198 -14.06 10.92 -9.14
CA PHE A 198 -13.04 10.83 -10.18
C PHE A 198 -12.65 9.38 -10.41
N SER A 199 -12.37 9.01 -11.66
CA SER A 199 -11.77 7.70 -11.94
C SER A 199 -10.31 7.65 -11.48
N ASN A 200 -9.80 6.45 -11.19
CA ASN A 200 -8.39 6.24 -10.87
C ASN A 200 -7.47 6.81 -11.97
N ASP A 201 -7.89 6.71 -13.23
CA ASP A 201 -7.18 7.25 -14.38
C ASP A 201 -7.12 8.80 -14.36
N GLN A 202 -8.21 9.46 -14.00
CA GLN A 202 -8.25 10.93 -13.89
C GLN A 202 -7.31 11.42 -12.77
N LEU A 203 -7.32 10.76 -11.61
CA LEU A 203 -6.43 11.08 -10.48
C LEU A 203 -4.96 10.88 -10.87
N ALA A 204 -4.64 9.74 -11.49
CA ALA A 204 -3.29 9.42 -11.96
C ALA A 204 -2.80 10.41 -13.02
N THR A 205 -3.63 10.71 -14.00
CA THR A 205 -3.32 11.67 -15.07
C THR A 205 -3.07 13.07 -14.51
N PHE A 206 -3.91 13.53 -13.57
CA PHE A 206 -3.74 14.83 -12.94
C PHE A 206 -2.40 14.95 -12.22
N LEU A 207 -2.10 14.00 -11.34
CA LEU A 207 -0.83 14.01 -10.59
C LEU A 207 0.38 13.87 -11.53
N ALA A 208 0.30 13.00 -12.53
CA ALA A 208 1.39 12.84 -13.51
C ALA A 208 1.67 14.14 -14.27
N LYS A 209 0.65 14.82 -14.76
CA LYS A 209 0.79 16.14 -15.44
C LYS A 209 1.37 17.19 -14.51
N LEU A 210 0.86 17.29 -13.27
CA LEU A 210 1.31 18.26 -12.28
C LEU A 210 2.81 18.09 -11.99
N PHE A 211 3.22 16.90 -11.61
CA PHE A 211 4.61 16.64 -11.24
C PHE A 211 5.55 16.62 -12.46
N HIS A 212 5.07 16.15 -13.62
CA HIS A 212 5.85 16.24 -14.85
C HIS A 212 6.18 17.70 -15.18
N LYS A 213 5.20 18.59 -15.10
CA LYS A 213 5.41 20.02 -15.33
C LYS A 213 6.47 20.58 -14.38
N VAL A 214 6.34 20.33 -13.07
CA VAL A 214 7.27 20.78 -12.03
C VAL A 214 8.69 20.23 -12.26
N LEU A 215 8.83 19.02 -12.81
CA LEU A 215 10.13 18.37 -13.04
C LEU A 215 10.83 18.82 -14.32
N MET A 216 10.08 19.37 -15.29
CA MET A 216 10.61 19.69 -16.63
C MET A 216 10.79 21.20 -16.85
N GLU A 217 10.24 22.05 -16.01
CA GLU A 217 10.46 23.50 -15.97
C GLU A 217 11.71 23.82 -15.11
#